data_d342d37a609186774d52e421e0b03e9d
#
_entry.id   d342d37a609186774d52e421e0b03e9d
#
_cell.length_a   1.000
_cell.length_b   1.000
_cell.length_c   1.000
_cell.angle_alpha   90.00
_cell.angle_beta   90.00
_cell.angle_gamma   90.00
#
_symmetry.space_group_name_H-M   'P 1'
#
loop_
_entity.id
_entity.type
_entity.pdbx_description
1 polymer ?
#
loop_
_entity_poly.entity_id
_entity_poly.type
_entity_poly.pdbx_seq_one_letter_code
_entity_poly.pdbx_strand_id
1 'polypeptide(L)' 'MATCKLKNGLHCAVLMRAVSKCTGKVLLKTARGDILDLTSELSRFVFVSAFGNTNLTFDAELELSEPSDHKYVVECVTPL' A
#
# COMPACT_ATOMS: atom_id res chain seq x y z
N MET A 1 4.46 11.06 10.23
CA MET A 1 4.10 9.86 9.45
C MET A 1 2.73 9.36 9.83
N ALA A 2 1.98 8.86 8.86
CA ALA A 2 0.65 8.31 9.09
C ALA A 2 0.67 6.83 8.78
N THR A 3 0.09 6.02 9.66
CA THR A 3 0.00 4.57 9.49
C THR A 3 -1.47 4.18 9.42
N CYS A 4 -1.82 3.40 8.39
CA CYS A 4 -3.18 2.95 8.16
C CYS A 4 -3.20 1.45 7.94
N LYS A 5 -4.27 0.78 8.35
CA LYS A 5 -4.40 -0.64 8.14
C LYS A 5 -4.98 -0.91 6.75
N LEU A 6 -4.32 -1.78 5.98
CA LEU A 6 -4.79 -2.16 4.65
C LEU A 6 -6.08 -2.99 4.75
N LYS A 7 -7.03 -2.72 3.87
CA LYS A 7 -8.25 -3.54 3.77
C LYS A 7 -7.91 -4.95 3.33
N ASN A 8 -8.46 -5.94 4.02
CA ASN A 8 -8.31 -7.33 3.61
C ASN A 8 -9.16 -7.59 2.36
N GLY A 9 -8.58 -8.24 1.38
CA GLY A 9 -9.28 -8.56 0.14
C GLY A 9 -9.23 -7.48 -0.93
N LEU A 10 -8.50 -6.40 -0.67
CA LEU A 10 -8.33 -5.33 -1.67
C LEU A 10 -7.55 -5.85 -2.87
N HIS A 11 -8.01 -5.55 -4.09
CA HIS A 11 -7.28 -5.94 -5.28
C HIS A 11 -5.99 -5.11 -5.41
N CYS A 12 -4.90 -5.78 -5.76
CA CYS A 12 -3.59 -5.14 -5.88
C CYS A 12 -3.61 -3.93 -6.81
N ALA A 13 -4.33 -4.01 -7.93
CA ALA A 13 -4.39 -2.91 -8.90
C ALA A 13 -4.99 -1.64 -8.30
N VAL A 14 -5.96 -1.78 -7.41
CA VAL A 14 -6.56 -0.62 -6.74
C VAL A 14 -5.54 0.05 -5.83
N LEU A 15 -4.78 -0.73 -5.08
CA LEU A 15 -3.73 -0.21 -4.22
C LEU A 15 -2.67 0.53 -5.03
N MET A 16 -2.20 -0.08 -6.12
CA MET A 16 -1.12 0.53 -6.92
C MET A 16 -1.59 1.81 -7.60
N ARG A 17 -2.87 1.87 -8.01
CA ARG A 17 -3.42 3.11 -8.58
C ARG A 17 -3.43 4.23 -7.53
N ALA A 18 -3.83 3.90 -6.31
CA ALA A 18 -3.84 4.87 -5.22
C ALA A 18 -2.44 5.37 -4.89
N VAL A 19 -1.48 4.44 -4.80
CA VAL A 19 -0.09 4.78 -4.51
C VAL A 19 0.49 5.70 -5.59
N SER A 20 0.12 5.52 -6.84
CA SER A 20 0.63 6.34 -7.94
C SER A 20 0.23 7.81 -7.83
N LYS A 21 -0.78 8.12 -7.05
CA LYS A 21 -1.24 9.50 -6.83
C LYS A 21 -0.57 10.15 -5.63
N CYS A 22 0.11 9.38 -4.79
CA CYS A 22 0.75 9.90 -3.59
C CYS A 22 1.98 10.72 -3.93
N THR A 23 2.23 11.75 -3.12
CA THR A 23 3.35 12.66 -3.33
C THR A 23 4.58 12.27 -2.52
N GLY A 24 4.40 11.57 -1.41
CA GLY A 24 5.48 11.09 -0.57
C GLY A 24 5.71 9.60 -0.72
N LYS A 25 6.53 9.04 0.16
CA LYS A 25 6.78 7.60 0.17
C LYS A 25 5.62 6.84 0.80
N VAL A 26 5.35 5.67 0.26
CA VAL A 26 4.33 4.76 0.79
C VAL A 26 5.01 3.42 1.05
N LEU A 27 5.07 3.03 2.31
CA LEU A 27 5.68 1.77 2.72
C LEU A 27 4.58 0.78 3.07
N LEU A 28 4.70 -0.44 2.53
CA LEU A 28 3.82 -1.54 2.90
C LEU A 28 4.54 -2.39 3.93
N LYS A 29 3.94 -2.54 5.11
CA LYS A 29 4.51 -3.35 6.20
C LYS A 29 3.60 -4.54 6.43
N THR A 30 4.15 -5.73 6.32
CA THR A 30 3.38 -6.96 6.56
C THR A 30 3.49 -7.39 8.01
N ALA A 31 2.55 -8.22 8.45
CA ALA A 31 2.59 -8.80 9.79
C ALA A 31 3.83 -9.67 10.02
N ARG A 32 4.47 -10.13 8.95
CA ARG A 32 5.68 -10.93 9.01
C ARG A 32 6.95 -10.11 9.19
N GLY A 33 6.83 -8.80 9.16
CA GLY A 33 7.95 -7.89 9.32
C GLY A 33 8.58 -7.41 8.03
N ASP A 34 8.03 -7.79 6.87
CA ASP A 34 8.52 -7.30 5.59
C ASP A 34 8.10 -5.85 5.38
N ILE A 35 9.00 -5.06 4.80
CA ILE A 35 8.73 -3.65 4.49
C ILE A 35 9.07 -3.44 3.01
N LEU A 36 8.09 -2.97 2.24
CA LEU A 36 8.26 -2.68 0.84
C LEU A 36 7.94 -1.21 0.57
N ASP A 37 8.86 -0.52 -0.12
CA ASP A 37 8.62 0.86 -0.54
C ASP A 37 7.87 0.83 -1.88
N LEU A 38 6.55 1.04 -1.83
CA LEU A 38 5.71 0.98 -3.03
C LEU A 38 5.91 2.16 -3.98
N THR A 39 6.69 3.15 -3.57
CA THR A 39 7.05 4.27 -4.43
C THR A 39 8.38 4.04 -5.13
N SER A 40 9.14 3.02 -4.72
CA SER A 40 10.34 2.58 -5.42
C SER A 40 9.96 1.76 -6.63
N GLU A 41 10.53 2.10 -7.79
CA GLU A 41 10.21 1.43 -9.04
C GLU A 41 10.50 -0.07 -8.97
N LEU A 42 11.64 -0.45 -8.41
CA LEU A 42 12.01 -1.86 -8.29
C LEU A 42 11.09 -2.61 -7.36
N SER A 43 10.78 -2.05 -6.19
CA SER A 43 9.88 -2.70 -5.24
C SER A 43 8.47 -2.83 -5.79
N ARG A 44 8.00 -1.83 -6.55
CA ARG A 44 6.70 -1.90 -7.23
C ARG A 44 6.67 -3.03 -8.23
N PHE A 45 7.73 -3.18 -9.01
CA PHE A 45 7.83 -4.25 -9.98
C PHE A 45 7.75 -5.62 -9.31
N VAL A 46 8.51 -5.81 -8.24
CA VAL A 46 8.49 -7.07 -7.48
C VAL A 46 7.09 -7.35 -6.92
N PHE A 47 6.47 -6.33 -6.32
CA PHE A 47 5.16 -6.48 -5.71
C PHE A 47 4.09 -6.82 -6.75
N VAL A 48 4.08 -6.11 -7.87
CA VAL A 48 3.11 -6.35 -8.94
C VAL A 48 3.35 -7.70 -9.60
N SER A 49 4.60 -8.13 -9.74
CA SER A 49 4.91 -9.45 -10.29
C SER A 49 4.36 -10.56 -9.42
N ALA A 50 4.36 -10.37 -8.09
CA ALA A 50 3.86 -11.38 -7.15
C ALA A 50 2.34 -11.33 -6.97
N PHE A 51 1.74 -10.15 -6.96
CA PHE A 51 0.35 -9.97 -6.53
C PHE A 51 -0.56 -9.24 -7.52
N GLY A 52 -0.04 -8.84 -8.69
CA GLY A 52 -0.72 -7.89 -9.58
C GLY A 52 -2.14 -8.25 -10.00
N ASN A 53 -2.45 -9.54 -10.13
CA ASN A 53 -3.78 -10.01 -10.54
C ASN A 53 -4.55 -10.65 -9.39
N THR A 54 -4.19 -10.36 -8.14
CA THR A 54 -4.80 -11.00 -6.99
C THR A 54 -5.37 -9.97 -6.03
N ASN A 55 -6.26 -10.45 -5.17
CA ASN A 55 -6.72 -9.70 -4.02
C ASN A 55 -5.73 -9.92 -2.87
N LEU A 56 -5.44 -8.85 -2.14
CA LEU A 56 -4.49 -8.91 -1.03
C LEU A 56 -5.22 -9.43 0.20
N THR A 57 -4.90 -10.63 0.64
CA THR A 57 -5.59 -11.31 1.73
C THR A 57 -4.74 -11.45 2.99
N PHE A 58 -3.57 -10.82 3.02
CA PHE A 58 -2.71 -10.83 4.18
C PHE A 58 -2.85 -9.52 4.99
N ASP A 59 -2.51 -9.60 6.27
CA ASP A 59 -2.53 -8.42 7.14
C ASP A 59 -1.34 -7.53 6.82
N ALA A 60 -1.61 -6.24 6.60
CA ALA A 60 -0.57 -5.27 6.31
C ALA A 60 -1.00 -3.87 6.71
N GLU A 61 -0.01 -3.00 6.84
CA GLU A 61 -0.22 -1.59 7.12
C GLU A 61 0.48 -0.75 6.06
N LEU A 62 -0.10 0.39 5.75
CA LEU A 62 0.55 1.39 4.90
C LEU A 62 1.08 2.51 5.78
N GLU A 63 2.35 2.86 5.59
CA GLU A 63 2.96 3.99 6.27
C GLU A 63 3.23 5.08 5.25
N LEU A 64 2.63 6.25 5.49
CA LEU A 64 2.74 7.40 4.59
C LEU A 64 3.72 8.40 5.17
N SER A 65 4.76 8.75 4.42
CA SER A 65 5.68 9.80 4.84
C SER A 65 5.02 11.17 4.77
N GLU A 66 4.03 11.33 3.91
CA GLU A 66 3.27 12.56 3.77
C GLU A 66 1.83 12.31 4.21
N PRO A 67 1.42 12.76 5.42
CA PRO A 67 0.07 12.47 5.92
C PRO A 67 -1.06 12.95 5.02
N SER A 68 -0.83 14.01 4.25
CA SER A 68 -1.84 14.52 3.31
C SER A 68 -2.16 13.55 2.19
N ASP A 69 -1.31 12.54 1.94
CA ASP A 69 -1.56 11.52 0.94
C ASP A 69 -2.66 10.54 1.35
N HIS A 70 -3.11 10.57 2.60
CA HIS A 70 -4.17 9.69 3.08
C HIS A 70 -5.43 9.77 2.20
N LYS A 71 -5.74 10.94 1.67
CA LYS A 71 -6.91 11.14 0.81
C LYS A 71 -6.86 10.28 -0.46
N TYR A 72 -5.67 9.89 -0.91
CA TYR A 72 -5.51 9.07 -2.11
C TYR A 72 -5.64 7.58 -1.82
N VAL A 73 -5.41 7.16 -0.58
CA VAL A 73 -5.46 5.76 -0.20
C VAL A 73 -6.67 5.41 0.66
N VAL A 74 -7.60 6.35 0.84
CA VAL A 74 -8.74 6.16 1.74
C VAL A 74 -9.58 4.94 1.37
N GLU A 75 -9.65 4.60 0.09
CA GLU A 75 -10.39 3.42 -0.39
C GLU A 75 -9.66 2.11 -0.10
N CYS A 76 -8.36 2.19 0.19
CA CYS A 76 -7.50 1.02 0.37
C CYS A 76 -7.33 0.63 1.83
N VAL A 77 -7.75 1.46 2.76
CA VAL A 77 -7.50 1.26 4.18
C VAL A 77 -8.80 1.22 4.96
N THR A 78 -8.76 0.54 6.10
CA THR A 78 -9.91 0.52 6.99
C THR A 78 -9.97 1.81 7.78
N PRO A 79 -11.15 2.40 7.97
CA PRO A 79 -11.26 3.55 8.86
C PRO A 79 -10.93 3.14 10.29
N LEU A 80 -10.33 4.06 11.00
CA LEU A 80 -10.00 3.86 12.41
C LEU A 80 -11.24 4.03 13.29
#